data_ad17172fb029f1a5cf47a158c0bc4e10
#
_entry.id   ad17172fb029f1a5cf47a158c0bc4e10
#
_cell.length_a   1.000
_cell.length_b   1.000
_cell.length_c   1.000
_cell.angle_alpha   90.00
_cell.angle_beta   90.00
_cell.angle_gamma   90.00
#
_symmetry.space_group_name_H-M   'P 1'
#
loop_
_entity.id
_entity.type
_entity.pdbx_description
1 polymer ?
#
loop_
_entity_poly.entity_id
_entity_poly.type
_entity_poly.pdbx_seq_one_letter_code
_entity_poly.pdbx_strand_id
1 'polypeptide(L)'
;SFGAVGGVWFIFWYFVVTSTPQEHPLVTEAELAELEGTDRSDEELVVPWKAMLSSSAVWAIIVAHFCTNWSLYVLLSWLPTYVNKGLGVDYASVGWYTMVPYISSFLFLNIAGVLADRLITGGMAVGKVRKLMQTIAFGGIALSLGVVGYVQTPALAIGIMAVGTALGAFGTRASKEVGRIKV
;
A
#
# COMPACT_ATOMS: atom_id res chain seq x y z
N SER A 1 -25.41 -3.30 -9.54
CA SER A 1 -24.97 -3.11 -8.14
C SER A 1 -23.60 -3.75 -7.95
N PHE A 2 -22.77 -3.22 -7.05
CA PHE A 2 -21.43 -3.76 -6.77
C PHE A 2 -21.46 -5.24 -6.33
N GLY A 3 -22.54 -5.69 -5.68
CA GLY A 3 -22.71 -7.08 -5.30
C GLY A 3 -22.76 -8.06 -6.49
N ALA A 4 -23.29 -7.64 -7.64
CA ALA A 4 -23.31 -8.48 -8.83
C ALA A 4 -21.89 -8.70 -9.40
N VAL A 5 -21.04 -7.67 -9.35
CA VAL A 5 -19.63 -7.80 -9.75
C VAL A 5 -18.88 -8.76 -8.83
N GLY A 6 -19.13 -8.68 -7.51
CA GLY A 6 -18.59 -9.65 -6.54
C GLY A 6 -19.06 -11.07 -6.78
N GLY A 7 -20.33 -11.27 -7.14
CA GLY A 7 -20.88 -12.58 -7.51
C GLY A 7 -20.20 -13.18 -8.75
N VAL A 8 -20.01 -12.39 -9.80
CA VAL A 8 -19.30 -12.83 -11.02
C VAL A 8 -17.84 -13.20 -10.69
N TRP A 9 -17.16 -12.36 -9.87
CA TRP A 9 -15.81 -12.64 -9.42
C TRP A 9 -15.73 -13.94 -8.60
N PHE A 10 -16.68 -14.18 -7.69
CA PHE A 10 -16.73 -15.38 -6.89
C PHE A 10 -16.90 -16.64 -7.76
N ILE A 11 -17.77 -16.61 -8.78
CA ILE A 11 -17.95 -17.70 -9.72
C ILE A 11 -16.64 -17.99 -10.46
N PHE A 12 -16.00 -16.95 -11.00
CA PHE A 12 -14.71 -17.10 -11.67
C PHE A 12 -13.64 -17.69 -10.74
N TRP A 13 -13.54 -17.18 -9.52
CA TRP A 13 -12.62 -17.68 -8.49
C TRP A 13 -12.85 -19.17 -8.18
N TYR A 14 -14.10 -19.57 -8.00
CA TYR A 14 -14.46 -20.95 -7.66
C TYR A 14 -14.04 -21.97 -8.72
N PHE A 15 -14.07 -21.60 -9.99
CA PHE A 15 -13.67 -22.50 -11.08
C PHE A 15 -12.18 -22.46 -11.43
N VAL A 16 -11.49 -21.39 -11.09
CA VAL A 16 -10.07 -21.19 -11.49
C VAL A 16 -9.10 -21.49 -10.37
N VAL A 17 -9.51 -21.33 -9.10
CA VAL A 17 -8.58 -21.46 -7.96
C VAL A 17 -8.74 -22.84 -7.30
N THR A 18 -7.64 -23.57 -7.20
CA THR A 18 -7.51 -24.82 -6.44
C THR A 18 -6.80 -24.58 -5.12
N SER A 19 -7.01 -25.43 -4.13
CA SER A 19 -6.42 -25.29 -2.80
C SER A 19 -4.92 -25.57 -2.79
N THR A 20 -4.48 -26.49 -3.66
CA THR A 20 -3.08 -26.90 -3.77
C THR A 20 -2.60 -26.78 -5.22
N PRO A 21 -1.32 -26.43 -5.47
CA PRO A 21 -0.77 -26.37 -6.82
C PRO A 21 -0.86 -27.70 -7.58
N GLN A 22 -0.81 -28.82 -6.86
CA GLN A 22 -0.88 -30.17 -7.43
C GLN A 22 -2.25 -30.50 -8.07
N GLU A 23 -3.31 -29.84 -7.59
CA GLU A 23 -4.68 -30.05 -8.09
C GLU A 23 -5.00 -29.14 -9.30
N HIS A 24 -4.11 -28.20 -9.62
CA HIS A 24 -4.40 -27.21 -10.65
C HIS A 24 -4.03 -27.71 -12.05
N PRO A 25 -4.99 -27.79 -12.99
CA PRO A 25 -4.78 -28.44 -14.29
C PRO A 25 -3.79 -27.69 -15.21
N LEU A 26 -3.43 -26.47 -14.92
CA LEU A 26 -2.52 -25.64 -15.72
C LEU A 26 -1.10 -25.59 -15.14
N VAL A 27 -0.84 -26.21 -13.99
CA VAL A 27 0.49 -26.24 -13.38
C VAL A 27 1.29 -27.39 -13.98
N THR A 28 2.50 -27.09 -14.45
CA THR A 28 3.41 -28.07 -15.05
C THR A 28 4.24 -28.79 -13.99
N GLU A 29 4.71 -30.02 -14.31
CA GLU A 29 5.58 -30.77 -13.39
C GLU A 29 6.87 -30.02 -13.03
N ALA A 30 7.38 -29.20 -13.96
CA ALA A 30 8.56 -28.38 -13.71
C ALA A 30 8.29 -27.27 -12.67
N GLU A 31 7.11 -26.65 -12.70
CA GLU A 31 6.69 -25.67 -11.71
C GLU A 31 6.42 -26.33 -10.35
N LEU A 32 5.86 -27.55 -10.34
CA LEU A 32 5.68 -28.31 -9.10
C LEU A 32 7.03 -28.64 -8.44
N ALA A 33 8.00 -29.08 -9.20
CA ALA A 33 9.34 -29.38 -8.69
C ALA A 33 10.05 -28.14 -8.13
N GLU A 34 9.82 -26.96 -8.70
CA GLU A 34 10.34 -25.70 -8.16
C GLU A 34 9.64 -25.31 -6.84
N LEU A 35 8.35 -25.59 -6.72
CA LEU A 35 7.56 -25.33 -5.50
C LEU A 35 7.90 -26.33 -4.37
N GLU A 36 8.10 -27.60 -4.67
CA GLU A 36 8.48 -28.64 -3.70
C GLU A 36 9.82 -28.34 -3.03
N GLY A 37 10.76 -27.73 -3.76
CA GLY A 37 12.02 -27.22 -3.18
C GLY A 37 11.85 -26.07 -2.18
N THR A 38 10.63 -25.52 -2.07
CA THR A 38 10.28 -24.40 -1.17
C THR A 38 9.37 -24.88 -0.03
N ASP A 39 9.03 -26.17 -0.01
CA ASP A 39 8.18 -26.75 1.03
C ASP A 39 8.91 -26.67 2.37
N ARG A 40 8.52 -25.68 3.18
CA ARG A 40 8.98 -25.55 4.55
C ARG A 40 8.41 -26.74 5.30
N SER A 41 9.28 -27.61 5.77
CA SER A 41 8.94 -28.65 6.73
C SER A 41 7.94 -28.09 7.75
N ASP A 42 6.87 -28.85 8.06
CA ASP A 42 5.88 -28.58 9.12
C ASP A 42 6.53 -28.59 10.53
N GLU A 43 7.71 -27.96 10.67
CA GLU A 43 8.25 -27.64 11.97
C GLU A 43 7.30 -26.65 12.64
N GLU A 44 6.70 -27.04 13.74
CA GLU A 44 5.92 -26.16 14.60
C GLU A 44 6.74 -24.88 14.87
N LEU A 45 6.41 -23.82 14.15
CA LEU A 45 7.06 -22.53 14.30
C LEU A 45 6.73 -21.96 15.67
N VAL A 46 7.55 -22.24 16.65
CA VAL A 46 7.46 -21.60 17.97
C VAL A 46 7.78 -20.13 17.78
N VAL A 47 6.75 -19.30 17.78
CA VAL A 47 6.90 -17.85 17.59
C VAL A 47 7.62 -17.26 18.80
N PRO A 48 8.81 -16.69 18.64
CA PRO A 48 9.60 -16.14 19.75
C PRO A 48 9.09 -14.74 20.17
N TRP A 49 7.92 -14.67 20.78
CA TRP A 49 7.26 -13.42 21.15
C TRP A 49 8.13 -12.44 21.91
N LYS A 50 8.93 -12.93 22.88
CA LYS A 50 9.83 -12.07 23.66
C LYS A 50 10.91 -11.42 22.78
N ALA A 51 11.52 -12.18 21.88
CA ALA A 51 12.54 -11.65 20.97
C ALA A 51 11.93 -10.62 19.98
N MET A 52 10.73 -10.89 19.47
CA MET A 52 10.01 -9.98 18.60
C MET A 52 9.67 -8.66 19.29
N LEU A 53 9.07 -8.71 20.48
CA LEU A 53 8.68 -7.51 21.24
C LEU A 53 9.88 -6.72 21.78
N SER A 54 11.05 -7.35 21.92
CA SER A 54 12.29 -6.68 22.32
C SER A 54 13.04 -6.05 21.13
N SER A 55 12.62 -6.31 19.90
CA SER A 55 13.28 -5.81 18.70
C SER A 55 12.81 -4.41 18.34
N SER A 56 13.74 -3.44 18.27
CA SER A 56 13.46 -2.08 17.81
C SER A 56 12.98 -2.05 16.35
N ALA A 57 13.41 -3.01 15.52
CA ALA A 57 12.97 -3.14 14.15
C ALA A 57 11.48 -3.50 14.05
N VAL A 58 10.99 -4.39 14.91
CA VAL A 58 9.57 -4.76 14.98
C VAL A 58 8.72 -3.56 15.40
N TRP A 59 9.15 -2.81 16.41
CA TRP A 59 8.45 -1.59 16.82
C TRP A 59 8.45 -0.52 15.73
N ALA A 60 9.54 -0.35 14.99
CA ALA A 60 9.58 0.57 13.85
C ALA A 60 8.54 0.19 12.78
N ILE A 61 8.36 -1.10 12.49
CA ILE A 61 7.34 -1.58 11.53
C ILE A 61 5.94 -1.31 12.07
N ILE A 62 5.68 -1.61 13.35
CA ILE A 62 4.37 -1.38 13.99
C ILE A 62 4.00 0.10 13.92
N VAL A 63 4.90 1.00 14.33
CA VAL A 63 4.66 2.44 14.32
C VAL A 63 4.46 2.96 12.90
N ALA A 64 5.30 2.54 11.95
CA ALA A 64 5.16 2.93 10.55
C ALA A 64 3.82 2.48 9.97
N HIS A 65 3.41 1.24 10.23
CA HIS A 65 2.14 0.70 9.79
C HIS A 65 0.94 1.43 10.42
N PHE A 66 1.00 1.68 11.73
CA PHE A 66 -0.01 2.46 12.44
C PHE A 66 -0.16 3.87 11.84
N CYS A 67 0.94 4.61 11.64
CA CYS A 67 0.89 5.96 11.07
C CYS A 67 0.32 5.97 9.64
N THR A 68 0.70 4.99 8.83
CA THR A 68 0.18 4.87 7.45
C THR A 68 -1.33 4.62 7.45
N ASN A 69 -1.80 3.66 8.25
CA ASN A 69 -3.23 3.35 8.33
C ASN A 69 -4.02 4.50 8.96
N TRP A 70 -3.50 5.12 10.01
CA TRP A 70 -4.13 6.29 10.62
C TRP A 70 -4.38 7.38 9.58
N SER A 71 -3.37 7.75 8.80
CA SER A 71 -3.49 8.75 7.75
C SER A 71 -4.53 8.37 6.69
N LEU A 72 -4.54 7.09 6.28
CA LEU A 72 -5.50 6.57 5.31
C LEU A 72 -6.95 6.67 5.85
N TYR A 73 -7.19 6.19 7.05
CA TYR A 73 -8.54 6.19 7.63
C TYR A 73 -9.05 7.59 7.97
N VAL A 74 -8.16 8.49 8.41
CA VAL A 74 -8.53 9.89 8.61
C VAL A 74 -8.96 10.52 7.29
N LEU A 75 -8.18 10.36 6.23
CA LEU A 75 -8.56 10.87 4.91
C LEU A 75 -9.86 10.23 4.41
N LEU A 76 -10.01 8.92 4.52
CA LEU A 76 -11.20 8.22 4.05
C LEU A 76 -12.47 8.71 4.76
N SER A 77 -12.40 8.94 6.08
CA SER A 77 -13.56 9.33 6.89
C SER A 77 -13.86 10.82 6.82
N TRP A 78 -12.84 11.67 6.82
CA TRP A 78 -13.01 13.12 6.98
C TRP A 78 -12.91 13.91 5.69
N LEU A 79 -12.26 13.38 4.65
CA LEU A 79 -12.07 14.09 3.39
C LEU A 79 -13.40 14.56 2.74
N PRO A 80 -14.46 13.74 2.64
CA PRO A 80 -15.73 14.21 2.09
C PRO A 80 -16.35 15.35 2.90
N THR A 81 -16.28 15.23 4.23
CA THR A 81 -16.80 16.26 5.16
C THR A 81 -16.00 17.54 5.04
N TYR A 82 -14.68 17.47 4.94
CA TYR A 82 -13.81 18.62 4.77
C TYR A 82 -14.07 19.33 3.43
N VAL A 83 -14.23 18.57 2.34
CA VAL A 83 -14.52 19.12 1.02
C VAL A 83 -15.88 19.86 1.00
N ASN A 84 -16.90 19.27 1.61
CA ASN A 84 -18.23 19.86 1.64
C ASN A 84 -18.32 21.02 2.64
N LYS A 85 -18.04 20.78 3.92
CA LYS A 85 -18.24 21.77 4.99
C LYS A 85 -17.07 22.74 5.15
N GLY A 86 -15.84 22.29 4.95
CA GLY A 86 -14.64 23.10 5.11
C GLY A 86 -14.34 23.98 3.89
N LEU A 87 -14.50 23.40 2.70
CA LEU A 87 -14.20 24.10 1.44
C LEU A 87 -15.44 24.64 0.72
N GLY A 88 -16.65 24.38 1.23
CA GLY A 88 -17.91 24.88 0.68
C GLY A 88 -18.28 24.28 -0.68
N VAL A 89 -17.74 23.12 -1.06
CA VAL A 89 -18.06 22.45 -2.32
C VAL A 89 -19.43 21.82 -2.25
N ASP A 90 -20.25 22.04 -3.30
CA ASP A 90 -21.58 21.44 -3.40
C ASP A 90 -21.52 19.91 -3.31
N TYR A 91 -22.47 19.32 -2.58
CA TYR A 91 -22.50 17.89 -2.26
C TYR A 91 -22.44 16.99 -3.51
N ALA A 92 -23.07 17.42 -4.61
CA ALA A 92 -23.05 16.71 -5.89
C ALA A 92 -21.63 16.57 -6.47
N SER A 93 -20.75 17.52 -6.17
CA SER A 93 -19.37 17.56 -6.69
C SER A 93 -18.34 16.91 -5.75
N VAL A 94 -18.70 16.65 -4.48
CA VAL A 94 -17.77 16.09 -3.48
C VAL A 94 -17.13 14.79 -3.96
N GLY A 95 -17.89 13.94 -4.64
CA GLY A 95 -17.40 12.67 -5.17
C GLY A 95 -16.17 12.83 -6.08
N TRP A 96 -16.20 13.78 -7.00
CA TRP A 96 -15.09 14.05 -7.92
C TRP A 96 -13.86 14.58 -7.18
N TYR A 97 -14.05 15.53 -6.30
CA TYR A 97 -12.95 16.10 -5.51
C TYR A 97 -12.28 15.06 -4.62
N THR A 98 -13.05 14.18 -4.01
CA THR A 98 -12.50 13.12 -3.14
C THR A 98 -11.82 11.99 -3.91
N MET A 99 -12.14 11.76 -5.18
CA MET A 99 -11.46 10.76 -6.02
C MET A 99 -10.03 11.16 -6.40
N VAL A 100 -9.74 12.46 -6.55
CA VAL A 100 -8.45 12.94 -7.05
C VAL A 100 -7.25 12.44 -6.23
N PRO A 101 -7.23 12.54 -4.88
CA PRO A 101 -6.14 11.99 -4.07
C PRO A 101 -5.93 10.49 -4.24
N TYR A 102 -7.02 9.71 -4.38
CA TYR A 102 -6.92 8.24 -4.54
C TYR A 102 -6.40 7.86 -5.93
N ILE A 103 -6.85 8.53 -6.99
CA ILE A 103 -6.33 8.34 -8.34
C ILE A 103 -4.84 8.68 -8.39
N SER A 104 -4.45 9.80 -7.77
CA SER A 104 -3.05 10.21 -7.65
C SER A 104 -2.22 9.12 -6.95
N SER A 105 -2.69 8.62 -5.81
CA SER A 105 -2.03 7.51 -5.08
C SER A 105 -1.86 6.26 -5.94
N PHE A 106 -2.90 5.86 -6.68
CA PHE A 106 -2.86 4.71 -7.58
C PHE A 106 -1.80 4.85 -8.67
N LEU A 107 -1.74 6.00 -9.33
CA LEU A 107 -0.75 6.27 -10.39
C LEU A 107 0.68 6.26 -9.83
N PHE A 108 0.89 6.94 -8.72
CA PHE A 108 2.21 7.05 -8.10
C PHE A 108 2.67 5.76 -7.43
N LEU A 109 1.77 4.86 -7.06
CA LEU A 109 2.14 3.54 -6.57
C LEU A 109 2.95 2.74 -7.60
N ASN A 110 2.57 2.84 -8.89
CA ASN A 110 3.31 2.18 -9.98
C ASN A 110 4.67 2.87 -10.23
N ILE A 111 4.69 4.19 -10.23
CA ILE A 111 5.93 4.98 -10.38
C ILE A 111 6.91 4.65 -9.25
N ALA A 112 6.42 4.57 -8.02
CA ALA A 112 7.22 4.22 -6.85
C ALA A 112 7.85 2.82 -6.98
N GLY A 113 7.10 1.84 -7.53
CA GLY A 113 7.62 0.51 -7.82
C GLY A 113 8.80 0.55 -8.78
N VAL A 114 8.58 1.15 -9.96
CA VAL A 114 9.64 1.27 -10.99
C VAL A 114 10.86 2.02 -10.47
N LEU A 115 10.66 3.08 -9.69
CA LEU A 115 11.77 3.84 -9.11
C LEU A 115 12.56 3.01 -8.09
N ALA A 116 11.87 2.27 -7.22
CA ALA A 116 12.51 1.38 -6.25
C ALA A 116 13.37 0.32 -6.95
N ASP A 117 12.82 -0.34 -7.97
CA ASP A 117 13.51 -1.35 -8.76
C ASP A 117 14.74 -0.78 -9.46
N ARG A 118 14.64 0.41 -10.07
CA ARG A 118 15.77 1.10 -10.69
C ARG A 118 16.88 1.46 -9.71
N LEU A 119 16.54 1.90 -8.51
CA LEU A 119 17.53 2.23 -7.48
C LEU A 119 18.26 0.99 -6.98
N ILE A 120 17.54 -0.14 -6.84
CA ILE A 120 18.13 -1.42 -6.41
C ILE A 120 19.03 -1.98 -7.51
N THR A 121 18.57 -2.02 -8.76
CA THR A 121 19.36 -2.49 -9.91
C THR A 121 20.56 -1.57 -10.19
N GLY A 122 20.47 -0.28 -9.84
CA GLY A 122 21.58 0.67 -9.88
C GLY A 122 22.61 0.48 -8.76
N GLY A 123 22.48 -0.58 -7.93
CA GLY A 123 23.46 -0.94 -6.89
C GLY A 123 23.20 -0.32 -5.53
N MET A 124 22.08 0.38 -5.32
CA MET A 124 21.73 0.90 -4.00
C MET A 124 21.25 -0.24 -3.08
N ALA A 125 21.79 -0.32 -1.88
CA ALA A 125 21.37 -1.33 -0.91
C ALA A 125 19.85 -1.23 -0.61
N VAL A 126 19.15 -2.35 -0.64
CA VAL A 126 17.68 -2.45 -0.43
C VAL A 126 17.22 -1.69 0.82
N GLY A 127 17.96 -1.80 1.93
CA GLY A 127 17.65 -1.09 3.18
C GLY A 127 17.73 0.44 3.03
N LYS A 128 18.64 0.97 2.20
CA LYS A 128 18.72 2.42 1.92
C LYS A 128 17.54 2.87 1.06
N VAL A 129 17.19 2.11 0.04
CA VAL A 129 16.03 2.40 -0.82
C VAL A 129 14.76 2.45 0.01
N ARG A 130 14.54 1.48 0.90
CA ARG A 130 13.38 1.45 1.80
C ARG A 130 13.30 2.67 2.71
N LYS A 131 14.42 3.03 3.35
CA LYS A 131 14.46 4.23 4.20
C LYS A 131 14.15 5.49 3.41
N LEU A 132 14.72 5.63 2.21
CA LEU A 132 14.47 6.76 1.33
C LEU A 132 12.98 6.87 0.96
N MET A 133 12.40 5.77 0.47
CA MET A 133 10.99 5.72 0.08
C MET A 133 10.05 6.04 1.25
N GLN A 134 10.34 5.49 2.43
CA GLN A 134 9.53 5.75 3.62
C GLN A 134 9.65 7.20 4.09
N THR A 135 10.85 7.79 4.01
CA THR A 135 11.07 9.21 4.35
C THR A 135 10.31 10.13 3.40
N ILE A 136 10.34 9.85 2.09
CA ILE A 136 9.57 10.59 1.09
C ILE A 136 8.06 10.50 1.40
N ALA A 137 7.58 9.29 1.71
CA ALA A 137 6.16 9.06 1.99
C ALA A 137 5.70 9.83 3.23
N PHE A 138 6.36 9.68 4.35
CA PHE A 138 5.95 10.33 5.60
C PHE A 138 6.18 11.85 5.55
N GLY A 139 7.29 12.30 4.99
CA GLY A 139 7.58 13.72 4.79
C GLY A 139 6.54 14.38 3.88
N GLY A 140 6.20 13.72 2.78
CA GLY A 140 5.20 14.22 1.83
C GLY A 140 3.81 14.34 2.45
N ILE A 141 3.35 13.32 3.16
CA ILE A 141 2.06 13.34 3.86
C ILE A 141 2.06 14.43 4.95
N ALA A 142 3.09 14.48 5.78
CA ALA A 142 3.16 15.46 6.88
C ALA A 142 3.15 16.90 6.37
N LEU A 143 3.93 17.20 5.34
CA LEU A 143 3.96 18.53 4.71
C LEU A 143 2.62 18.89 4.08
N SER A 144 2.01 17.97 3.33
CA SER A 144 0.70 18.20 2.71
C SER A 144 -0.39 18.47 3.73
N LEU A 145 -0.46 17.68 4.80
CA LEU A 145 -1.44 17.88 5.87
C LEU A 145 -1.18 19.17 6.66
N GLY A 146 0.10 19.52 6.87
CA GLY A 146 0.47 20.77 7.53
C GLY A 146 0.08 22.02 6.74
N VAL A 147 0.21 21.97 5.40
CA VAL A 147 -0.08 23.12 4.53
C VAL A 147 -1.56 23.23 4.19
N VAL A 148 -2.27 22.11 4.01
CA VAL A 148 -3.67 22.10 3.57
C VAL A 148 -4.61 22.85 4.52
N GLY A 149 -4.29 22.88 5.82
CA GLY A 149 -5.09 23.59 6.82
C GLY A 149 -5.11 25.12 6.65
N TYR A 150 -4.16 25.68 5.92
CA TYR A 150 -4.08 27.12 5.64
C TYR A 150 -4.71 27.53 4.30
N VAL A 151 -5.15 26.54 3.51
CA VAL A 151 -5.67 26.76 2.15
C VAL A 151 -7.18 26.70 2.15
N GLN A 152 -7.82 27.77 1.64
CA GLN A 152 -9.27 27.87 1.56
C GLN A 152 -9.83 27.60 0.15
N THR A 153 -8.96 27.56 -0.87
CA THR A 153 -9.38 27.29 -2.25
C THR A 153 -9.53 25.79 -2.47
N PRO A 154 -10.73 25.29 -2.85
CA PRO A 154 -10.98 23.85 -3.00
C PRO A 154 -10.00 23.13 -3.93
N ALA A 155 -9.76 23.69 -5.12
CA ALA A 155 -8.87 23.11 -6.11
C ALA A 155 -7.42 22.98 -5.59
N LEU A 156 -6.92 24.02 -4.90
CA LEU A 156 -5.57 24.00 -4.36
C LEU A 156 -5.44 23.04 -3.16
N ALA A 157 -6.43 23.01 -2.28
CA ALA A 157 -6.46 22.09 -1.15
C ALA A 157 -6.43 20.61 -1.62
N ILE A 158 -7.26 20.27 -2.59
CA ILE A 158 -7.29 18.92 -3.17
C ILE A 158 -6.00 18.61 -3.93
N GLY A 159 -5.43 19.57 -4.65
CA GLY A 159 -4.12 19.41 -5.29
C GLY A 159 -3.01 19.08 -4.31
N ILE A 160 -2.95 19.78 -3.18
CA ILE A 160 -1.98 19.51 -2.10
C ILE A 160 -2.20 18.11 -1.50
N MET A 161 -3.45 17.73 -1.24
CA MET A 161 -3.78 16.39 -0.74
C MET A 161 -3.42 15.30 -1.76
N ALA A 162 -3.64 15.54 -3.06
CA ALA A 162 -3.25 14.63 -4.13
C ALA A 162 -1.72 14.42 -4.19
N VAL A 163 -0.95 15.48 -4.01
CA VAL A 163 0.52 15.38 -3.91
C VAL A 163 0.92 14.61 -2.65
N GLY A 164 0.30 14.86 -1.51
CA GLY A 164 0.56 14.13 -0.27
C GLY A 164 0.29 12.64 -0.38
N THR A 165 -0.84 12.25 -0.96
CA THR A 165 -1.20 10.83 -1.17
C THR A 165 -0.35 10.18 -2.26
N ALA A 166 0.05 10.92 -3.30
CA ALA A 166 1.01 10.47 -4.30
C ALA A 166 2.37 10.12 -3.66
N LEU A 167 2.90 11.01 -2.83
CA LEU A 167 4.15 10.76 -2.10
C LEU A 167 3.96 9.62 -1.07
N GLY A 168 2.82 9.54 -0.41
CA GLY A 168 2.47 8.45 0.50
C GLY A 168 2.52 7.06 -0.13
N ALA A 169 2.22 6.96 -1.42
CA ALA A 169 2.27 5.70 -2.17
C ALA A 169 3.67 5.06 -2.21
N PHE A 170 4.73 5.86 -2.06
CA PHE A 170 6.11 5.36 -1.99
C PHE A 170 6.35 4.46 -0.77
N GLY A 171 5.72 4.74 0.37
CA GLY A 171 5.84 3.93 1.57
C GLY A 171 5.24 2.53 1.43
N THR A 172 4.17 2.38 0.67
CA THR A 172 3.49 1.09 0.47
C THR A 172 4.37 0.08 -0.27
N ARG A 173 5.19 0.54 -1.23
CA ARG A 173 6.12 -0.31 -1.97
C ARG A 173 7.34 -0.70 -1.14
N ALA A 174 7.83 0.18 -0.28
CA ALA A 174 8.93 -0.14 0.62
C ALA A 174 8.66 -1.37 1.49
N SER A 175 7.40 -1.65 1.82
CA SER A 175 6.96 -2.79 2.63
C SER A 175 6.88 -4.11 1.86
N LYS A 176 6.51 -4.09 0.57
CA LYS A 176 6.23 -5.31 -0.23
C LYS A 176 7.47 -6.06 -0.72
N GLU A 177 8.61 -5.40 -0.83
CA GLU A 177 9.87 -6.00 -1.27
C GLU A 177 10.50 -6.97 -0.24
N VAL A 178 9.91 -7.09 0.95
CA VAL A 178 10.39 -8.02 2.00
C VAL A 178 10.30 -9.49 1.56
N GLY A 179 9.37 -9.84 0.68
CA GLY A 179 9.13 -11.23 0.25
C GLY A 179 10.08 -11.75 -0.85
N ARG A 180 10.92 -10.89 -1.45
CA ARG A 180 11.83 -11.28 -2.55
C ARG A 180 13.29 -11.47 -2.16
N ILE A 181 13.63 -11.38 -0.91
CA ILE A 181 15.00 -11.71 -0.48
C ILE A 181 15.10 -13.22 -0.46
N LYS A 182 15.74 -13.79 -1.50
CA LYS A 182 16.28 -15.15 -1.41
C LYS A 182 17.24 -15.17 -0.22
N VAL A 183 16.89 -15.95 0.79
CA VAL A 183 17.80 -16.37 1.86
C VAL A 183 18.80 -17.33 1.27
#